data_64cd992a9e1a5470fd966211453be8be
#
_entry.id   64cd992a9e1a5470fd966211453be8be
#
_cell.length_a   1.000
_cell.length_b   1.000
_cell.length_c   1.000
_cell.angle_alpha   90.00
_cell.angle_beta   90.00
_cell.angle_gamma   90.00
#
_symmetry.space_group_name_H-M   'P 1'
#
loop_
_entity.id
_entity.type
_entity.pdbx_description
1 polymer ?
#
loop_
_entity_poly.entity_id
_entity_poly.type
_entity_poly.pdbx_seq_one_letter_code
_entity_poly.pdbx_strand_id
1 'polypeptide(L)'
;MQYTITAPQTINATIALPASKSISNRALIIHALSCGDILPQNLSVCDDTEVIIDAMQRRPYEIDIKGAGTAMRFLTAYLAATPGEHVLTGTDRMKQRPIGILVNALRYLGADIEYLGEEGFPPLRIKGRTLEGGHIEVAGNISSQYISALLMIAPTLRNGLQLHITDGTISRPYIDLTLWMMREYGADADWSDADTITVNAKPYASREYTIESDWSAAAYWYEMLALRGNDESEVRFKGLMDASRQGDSIVKYIFSLLGVKTKFSEVEGERFPTVSIKSHPCMLPRLDYDFSSVPDLAQPVVVTCALRGIQFRFTGLATLRIKETDRIEALKRELRKLGYVLRDENGDTLVWDGTRCEPTLEPIDTYDEHRMAMAFAPAAIVFPGLRINEPQVVTKSYPQYWEDMQKAGFEVKGCCCGEMVKGCCCGEMVRW
;
A
#
# COMPACT_ATOMS: atom_id res chain seq x y z
N MET A 1 20.78 -1.46 10.56
CA MET A 1 21.04 -0.16 9.89
C MET A 1 20.15 0.90 10.51
N GLN A 2 20.66 2.13 10.68
CA GLN A 2 19.86 3.24 11.25
C GLN A 2 20.13 4.51 10.44
N TYR A 3 19.09 5.32 10.20
CA TYR A 3 19.22 6.64 9.62
C TYR A 3 18.93 7.72 10.66
N THR A 4 19.70 8.83 10.57
CA THR A 4 19.43 10.07 11.29
C THR A 4 18.97 11.11 10.28
N ILE A 5 17.84 11.77 10.56
CA ILE A 5 17.15 12.64 9.64
C ILE A 5 17.04 14.05 10.19
N THR A 6 17.44 15.05 9.38
CA THR A 6 17.26 16.46 9.69
C THR A 6 16.51 17.13 8.54
N ALA A 7 15.44 17.86 8.87
CA ALA A 7 14.59 18.50 7.89
C ALA A 7 15.12 19.90 7.49
N PRO A 8 14.93 20.34 6.23
CA PRO A 8 15.25 21.69 5.78
C PRO A 8 14.23 22.71 6.32
N GLN A 9 14.56 24.00 6.27
CA GLN A 9 13.63 25.08 6.64
C GLN A 9 12.49 25.23 5.63
N THR A 10 12.75 24.97 4.36
CA THR A 10 11.77 24.99 3.27
C THR A 10 11.89 23.69 2.48
N ILE A 11 10.74 23.17 2.00
CA ILE A 11 10.67 21.94 1.20
C ILE A 11 10.24 22.34 -0.22
N ASN A 12 11.17 22.34 -1.15
CA ASN A 12 10.92 22.68 -2.54
C ASN A 12 11.53 21.63 -3.46
N ALA A 13 10.66 20.83 -4.08
CA ALA A 13 11.10 19.74 -4.94
C ALA A 13 10.10 19.39 -6.04
N THR A 14 10.61 18.83 -7.13
CA THR A 14 9.81 18.10 -8.13
C THR A 14 10.16 16.62 -7.98
N ILE A 15 9.17 15.82 -7.61
CA ILE A 15 9.32 14.40 -7.28
C ILE A 15 8.62 13.55 -8.34
N ALA A 16 9.35 12.58 -8.86
CA ALA A 16 8.79 11.51 -9.67
C ALA A 16 8.39 10.37 -8.73
N LEU A 17 7.13 10.37 -8.29
CA LEU A 17 6.62 9.32 -7.42
C LEU A 17 6.70 7.94 -8.10
N PRO A 18 6.87 6.85 -7.34
CA PRO A 18 6.79 5.51 -7.91
C PRO A 18 5.44 5.28 -8.56
N ALA A 19 5.40 4.40 -9.55
CA ALA A 19 4.14 3.95 -10.13
C ALA A 19 3.31 3.19 -9.09
N SER A 20 1.97 3.25 -9.22
CA SER A 20 1.06 2.62 -8.28
C SER A 20 1.27 1.11 -8.19
N LYS A 21 1.72 0.65 -7.02
CA LYS A 21 1.85 -0.79 -6.72
C LYS A 21 0.53 -1.52 -6.88
N SER A 22 -0.56 -0.95 -6.39
CA SER A 22 -1.89 -1.56 -6.43
C SER A 22 -2.41 -1.74 -7.84
N ILE A 23 -2.14 -0.79 -8.75
CA ILE A 23 -2.49 -0.88 -10.17
C ILE A 23 -1.53 -1.85 -10.87
N SER A 24 -0.21 -1.74 -10.65
CA SER A 24 0.81 -2.60 -11.27
C SER A 24 0.52 -4.07 -11.05
N ASN A 25 0.26 -4.47 -9.81
CA ASN A 25 0.01 -5.86 -9.46
C ASN A 25 -1.27 -6.40 -10.11
N ARG A 26 -2.33 -5.60 -10.24
CA ARG A 26 -3.55 -5.98 -10.95
C ARG A 26 -3.33 -6.06 -12.45
N ALA A 27 -2.67 -5.07 -13.02
CA ALA A 27 -2.37 -5.02 -14.45
C ALA A 27 -1.54 -6.24 -14.91
N LEU A 28 -0.57 -6.68 -14.09
CA LEU A 28 0.23 -7.87 -14.37
C LEU A 28 -0.61 -9.14 -14.39
N ILE A 29 -1.50 -9.34 -13.40
CA ILE A 29 -2.39 -10.51 -13.37
C ILE A 29 -3.34 -10.51 -14.58
N ILE A 30 -4.01 -9.38 -14.84
CA ILE A 30 -4.95 -9.26 -15.96
C ILE A 30 -4.22 -9.44 -17.30
N HIS A 31 -3.03 -8.85 -17.47
CA HIS A 31 -2.21 -9.04 -18.65
C HIS A 31 -1.87 -10.52 -18.86
N ALA A 32 -1.41 -11.23 -17.84
CA ALA A 32 -1.10 -12.64 -17.91
C ALA A 32 -2.33 -13.51 -18.30
N LEU A 33 -3.52 -13.14 -17.82
CA LEU A 33 -4.78 -13.81 -18.16
C LEU A 33 -5.30 -13.44 -19.55
N SER A 34 -4.89 -12.29 -20.11
CA SER A 34 -5.27 -11.88 -21.48
C SER A 34 -4.48 -12.61 -22.56
N CYS A 35 -3.42 -13.33 -22.21
CA CYS A 35 -2.48 -13.97 -23.15
C CYS A 35 -1.94 -13.03 -24.24
N GLY A 36 -1.86 -11.73 -23.93
CA GLY A 36 -1.44 -10.69 -24.86
C GLY A 36 0.05 -10.38 -24.76
N ASP A 37 0.60 -9.80 -25.83
CA ASP A 37 2.04 -9.48 -25.93
C ASP A 37 2.37 -8.06 -25.42
N ILE A 38 1.35 -7.22 -25.16
CA ILE A 38 1.54 -5.81 -24.82
C ILE A 38 1.64 -5.67 -23.29
N LEU A 39 2.85 -5.52 -22.76
CA LEU A 39 3.10 -5.31 -21.35
C LEU A 39 2.60 -3.93 -20.88
N PRO A 40 2.03 -3.83 -19.67
CA PRO A 40 1.73 -2.55 -19.05
C PRO A 40 2.99 -1.69 -18.92
N GLN A 41 2.86 -0.40 -19.26
CA GLN A 41 3.95 0.57 -19.16
C GLN A 41 4.01 1.21 -17.76
N ASN A 42 5.19 1.65 -17.36
CA ASN A 42 5.43 2.29 -16.06
C ASN A 42 5.02 1.39 -14.87
N LEU A 43 5.47 0.13 -14.88
CA LEU A 43 5.29 -0.79 -13.75
C LEU A 43 6.04 -0.30 -12.51
N SER A 44 5.49 -0.53 -11.35
CA SER A 44 6.18 -0.28 -10.07
C SER A 44 7.43 -1.17 -9.96
N VAL A 45 8.52 -0.59 -9.51
CA VAL A 45 9.81 -1.26 -9.28
C VAL A 45 10.03 -1.64 -7.82
N CYS A 46 8.95 -1.81 -7.06
CA CYS A 46 9.01 -2.20 -5.65
C CYS A 46 9.03 -3.71 -5.48
N ASP A 47 9.53 -4.18 -4.35
CA ASP A 47 9.69 -5.61 -4.02
C ASP A 47 8.41 -6.42 -4.26
N ASP A 48 7.24 -5.88 -3.86
CA ASP A 48 5.94 -6.57 -4.00
C ASP A 48 5.56 -6.80 -5.48
N THR A 49 5.96 -5.92 -6.39
CA THR A 49 5.67 -6.06 -7.83
C THR A 49 6.69 -6.93 -8.52
N GLU A 50 7.98 -6.79 -8.17
CA GLU A 50 9.06 -7.61 -8.73
C GLU A 50 8.84 -9.11 -8.49
N VAL A 51 8.35 -9.48 -7.30
CA VAL A 51 8.00 -10.88 -6.99
C VAL A 51 6.93 -11.43 -7.95
N ILE A 52 5.92 -10.64 -8.30
CA ILE A 52 4.89 -11.07 -9.27
C ILE A 52 5.49 -11.22 -10.66
N ILE A 53 6.32 -10.27 -11.10
CA ILE A 53 7.00 -10.32 -12.40
C ILE A 53 7.86 -11.59 -12.50
N ASP A 54 8.70 -11.84 -11.48
CA ASP A 54 9.58 -13.01 -11.43
C ASP A 54 8.79 -14.32 -11.48
N ALA A 55 7.74 -14.44 -10.66
CA ALA A 55 6.87 -15.60 -10.63
C ALA A 55 6.19 -15.88 -11.99
N MET A 56 5.77 -14.85 -12.70
CA MET A 56 5.11 -14.99 -14.01
C MET A 56 6.09 -15.30 -15.15
N GLN A 57 7.28 -14.70 -15.13
CA GLN A 57 8.27 -14.92 -16.18
C GLN A 57 8.96 -16.28 -16.07
N ARG A 58 9.38 -16.66 -14.86
CA ARG A 58 10.15 -17.89 -14.61
C ARG A 58 9.29 -19.11 -14.37
N ARG A 59 8.09 -18.93 -13.83
CA ARG A 59 7.16 -20.01 -13.43
C ARG A 59 7.85 -21.15 -12.67
N PRO A 60 8.64 -20.86 -11.61
CA PRO A 60 9.33 -21.91 -10.88
C PRO A 60 8.33 -22.79 -10.13
N TYR A 61 8.74 -24.02 -9.79
CA TYR A 61 7.92 -24.90 -8.96
C TYR A 61 7.64 -24.30 -7.58
N GLU A 62 8.68 -23.74 -6.94
CA GLU A 62 8.55 -23.03 -5.68
C GLU A 62 8.69 -21.52 -5.91
N ILE A 63 7.67 -20.78 -5.48
CA ILE A 63 7.55 -19.33 -5.59
C ILE A 63 7.60 -18.74 -4.18
N ASP A 64 8.72 -18.12 -3.82
CA ASP A 64 8.86 -17.36 -2.58
C ASP A 64 8.45 -15.92 -2.81
N ILE A 65 7.27 -15.55 -2.30
CA ILE A 65 6.74 -14.19 -2.40
C ILE A 65 7.26 -13.25 -1.29
N LYS A 66 8.18 -13.72 -0.48
CA LYS A 66 8.74 -12.98 0.66
C LYS A 66 7.62 -12.41 1.56
N GLY A 67 7.59 -11.08 1.78
CA GLY A 67 6.56 -10.37 2.56
C GLY A 67 5.41 -9.77 1.72
N ALA A 68 5.30 -10.10 0.42
CA ALA A 68 4.37 -9.48 -0.52
C ALA A 68 2.94 -10.02 -0.37
N GLY A 69 2.13 -9.38 0.47
CA GLY A 69 0.76 -9.84 0.76
C GLY A 69 -0.16 -9.86 -0.46
N THR A 70 -0.05 -8.88 -1.35
CA THR A 70 -0.82 -8.83 -2.60
C THR A 70 -0.41 -9.95 -3.53
N ALA A 71 0.90 -10.23 -3.65
CA ALA A 71 1.40 -11.34 -4.47
C ALA A 71 0.85 -12.69 -3.98
N MET A 72 0.86 -12.94 -2.65
CA MET A 72 0.28 -14.17 -2.08
C MET A 72 -1.16 -14.38 -2.55
N ARG A 73 -2.02 -13.37 -2.45
CA ARG A 73 -3.46 -13.50 -2.78
C ARG A 73 -3.68 -13.61 -4.28
N PHE A 74 -3.05 -12.76 -5.05
CA PHE A 74 -3.26 -12.70 -6.50
C PHE A 74 -2.67 -13.91 -7.21
N LEU A 75 -1.46 -14.33 -6.83
CA LEU A 75 -0.86 -15.54 -7.41
C LEU A 75 -1.61 -16.81 -6.98
N THR A 76 -2.15 -16.90 -5.75
CA THR A 76 -2.98 -18.06 -5.36
C THR A 76 -4.14 -18.25 -6.33
N ALA A 77 -4.90 -17.18 -6.64
CA ALA A 77 -6.03 -17.27 -7.57
C ALA A 77 -5.54 -17.52 -9.03
N TYR A 78 -4.52 -16.79 -9.48
CA TYR A 78 -3.97 -16.95 -10.82
C TYR A 78 -3.46 -18.37 -11.08
N LEU A 79 -2.64 -18.91 -10.17
CA LEU A 79 -2.08 -20.27 -10.30
C LEU A 79 -3.16 -21.34 -10.20
N ALA A 80 -4.21 -21.13 -9.41
CA ALA A 80 -5.34 -22.07 -9.33
C ALA A 80 -6.13 -22.15 -10.63
N ALA A 81 -6.23 -21.04 -11.39
CA ALA A 81 -7.00 -20.95 -12.63
C ALA A 81 -6.15 -21.22 -13.90
N THR A 82 -4.84 -21.39 -13.79
CA THR A 82 -3.92 -21.59 -14.93
C THR A 82 -3.17 -22.93 -14.79
N PRO A 83 -2.98 -23.70 -15.89
CA PRO A 83 -2.32 -25.01 -15.82
C PRO A 83 -0.89 -24.92 -15.26
N GLY A 84 -0.54 -25.85 -14.37
CA GLY A 84 0.76 -25.98 -13.71
C GLY A 84 0.65 -26.49 -12.28
N GLU A 85 1.78 -26.86 -11.70
CA GLU A 85 1.86 -27.22 -10.27
C GLU A 85 2.93 -26.37 -9.61
N HIS A 86 2.58 -25.68 -8.52
CA HIS A 86 3.46 -24.74 -7.83
C HIS A 86 3.30 -24.84 -6.32
N VAL A 87 4.40 -24.53 -5.61
CA VAL A 87 4.38 -24.27 -4.16
C VAL A 87 4.52 -22.77 -3.95
N LEU A 88 3.56 -22.16 -3.26
CA LEU A 88 3.59 -20.74 -2.94
C LEU A 88 3.92 -20.54 -1.47
N THR A 89 5.05 -19.90 -1.17
CA THR A 89 5.57 -19.69 0.19
C THR A 89 6.00 -18.23 0.41
N GLY A 90 6.53 -17.91 1.59
CA GLY A 90 7.02 -16.58 1.94
C GLY A 90 7.71 -16.56 3.29
N THR A 91 7.99 -15.37 3.81
CA THR A 91 8.60 -15.17 5.13
C THR A 91 7.77 -15.80 6.25
N ASP A 92 8.37 -16.01 7.44
CA ASP A 92 7.65 -16.55 8.59
C ASP A 92 6.47 -15.69 9.00
N ARG A 93 6.56 -14.37 8.87
CA ARG A 93 5.41 -13.49 9.07
C ARG A 93 4.31 -13.72 8.02
N MET A 94 4.67 -13.98 6.76
CA MET A 94 3.70 -14.28 5.71
C MET A 94 2.97 -15.59 5.98
N LYS A 95 3.67 -16.60 6.51
CA LYS A 95 3.07 -17.89 6.90
C LYS A 95 2.07 -17.78 8.07
N GLN A 96 2.06 -16.65 8.78
CA GLN A 96 1.10 -16.32 9.85
C GLN A 96 -0.07 -15.43 9.35
N ARG A 97 -0.07 -15.03 8.09
CA ARG A 97 -1.14 -14.21 7.52
C ARG A 97 -2.23 -15.08 6.92
N PRO A 98 -3.51 -14.89 7.33
CA PRO A 98 -4.59 -15.77 6.90
C PRO A 98 -4.81 -15.71 5.39
N ILE A 99 -5.16 -16.86 4.78
CA ILE A 99 -5.54 -17.01 3.38
C ILE A 99 -6.73 -17.97 3.19
N GLY A 100 -7.22 -18.55 4.28
CA GLY A 100 -8.23 -19.59 4.26
C GLY A 100 -9.50 -19.20 3.52
N ILE A 101 -9.98 -17.95 3.67
CA ILE A 101 -11.18 -17.47 2.97
C ILE A 101 -11.00 -17.58 1.45
N LEU A 102 -9.87 -17.14 0.91
CA LEU A 102 -9.59 -17.23 -0.52
C LEU A 102 -9.47 -18.68 -0.99
N VAL A 103 -8.74 -19.50 -0.24
CA VAL A 103 -8.53 -20.92 -0.58
C VAL A 103 -9.86 -21.68 -0.58
N ASN A 104 -10.73 -21.44 0.41
CA ASN A 104 -12.04 -22.08 0.49
C ASN A 104 -12.94 -21.67 -0.69
N ALA A 105 -12.96 -20.38 -1.04
CA ALA A 105 -13.69 -19.90 -2.22
C ALA A 105 -13.16 -20.55 -3.51
N LEU A 106 -11.84 -20.62 -3.70
CA LEU A 106 -11.23 -21.27 -4.86
C LEU A 106 -11.51 -22.77 -4.90
N ARG A 107 -11.41 -23.48 -3.78
CA ARG A 107 -11.77 -24.91 -3.68
C ARG A 107 -13.24 -25.14 -4.04
N TYR A 108 -14.14 -24.26 -3.59
CA TYR A 108 -15.55 -24.35 -3.97
C TYR A 108 -15.76 -24.20 -5.48
N LEU A 109 -14.95 -23.35 -6.14
CA LEU A 109 -14.93 -23.19 -7.61
C LEU A 109 -14.22 -24.34 -8.33
N GLY A 110 -13.71 -25.35 -7.61
CA GLY A 110 -13.07 -26.54 -8.15
C GLY A 110 -11.54 -26.52 -8.17
N ALA A 111 -10.88 -25.58 -7.49
CA ALA A 111 -9.42 -25.53 -7.41
C ALA A 111 -8.84 -26.68 -6.55
N ASP A 112 -7.65 -27.15 -6.94
CA ASP A 112 -6.87 -28.14 -6.23
C ASP A 112 -5.74 -27.44 -5.47
N ILE A 113 -5.97 -27.13 -4.20
CA ILE A 113 -5.07 -26.43 -3.31
C ILE A 113 -4.89 -27.20 -2.01
N GLU A 114 -3.66 -27.43 -1.60
CA GLU A 114 -3.28 -28.13 -0.36
C GLU A 114 -2.46 -27.19 0.52
N TYR A 115 -2.76 -27.16 1.82
CA TYR A 115 -1.89 -26.53 2.81
C TYR A 115 -0.71 -27.44 3.13
N LEU A 116 0.50 -26.93 3.09
CA LEU A 116 1.72 -27.68 3.43
C LEU A 116 2.14 -27.52 4.90
N GLY A 117 1.42 -26.71 5.65
CA GLY A 117 1.60 -26.42 7.07
C GLY A 117 0.26 -26.33 7.78
N GLU A 118 0.04 -25.27 8.52
CA GLU A 118 -1.20 -25.00 9.26
C GLU A 118 -2.35 -24.69 8.32
N GLU A 119 -3.53 -25.28 8.57
CA GLU A 119 -4.77 -25.02 7.81
C GLU A 119 -5.14 -23.55 7.88
N GLY A 120 -5.44 -22.94 6.74
CA GLY A 120 -5.78 -21.53 6.62
C GLY A 120 -4.58 -20.60 6.39
N PHE A 121 -3.34 -21.12 6.40
CA PHE A 121 -2.11 -20.34 6.26
C PHE A 121 -1.17 -20.91 5.19
N PRO A 122 -0.32 -20.07 4.55
CA PRO A 122 0.75 -20.57 3.68
C PRO A 122 1.77 -21.43 4.45
N PRO A 123 2.55 -22.33 3.79
CA PRO A 123 2.68 -22.49 2.32
C PRO A 123 1.54 -23.29 1.70
N LEU A 124 1.30 -23.06 0.40
CA LEU A 124 0.28 -23.71 -0.38
C LEU A 124 0.89 -24.51 -1.54
N ARG A 125 0.44 -25.74 -1.77
CA ARG A 125 0.61 -26.44 -3.05
C ARG A 125 -0.62 -26.22 -3.90
N ILE A 126 -0.44 -25.75 -5.12
CA ILE A 126 -1.52 -25.39 -6.05
C ILE A 126 -1.34 -26.16 -7.34
N LYS A 127 -2.35 -26.95 -7.71
CA LYS A 127 -2.43 -27.63 -9.01
C LYS A 127 -3.48 -26.91 -9.86
N GLY A 128 -3.00 -26.08 -10.76
CA GLY A 128 -3.82 -25.21 -11.57
C GLY A 128 -4.59 -25.95 -12.66
N ARG A 129 -5.83 -25.56 -12.86
CA ARG A 129 -6.75 -26.10 -13.87
C ARG A 129 -7.85 -25.12 -14.22
N THR A 130 -8.59 -25.39 -15.29
CA THR A 130 -9.79 -24.61 -15.60
C THR A 130 -10.83 -24.81 -14.49
N LEU A 131 -11.32 -23.70 -13.94
CA LEU A 131 -12.32 -23.68 -12.87
C LEU A 131 -13.72 -23.47 -13.46
N GLU A 132 -14.74 -23.98 -12.75
CA GLU A 132 -16.12 -23.92 -13.25
C GLU A 132 -16.76 -22.53 -13.11
N GLY A 133 -16.51 -21.81 -12.03
CA GLY A 133 -17.21 -20.55 -11.74
C GLY A 133 -18.60 -20.77 -11.15
N GLY A 134 -19.45 -19.75 -11.23
CA GLY A 134 -20.82 -19.79 -10.72
C GLY A 134 -21.04 -18.85 -9.54
N HIS A 135 -21.89 -19.21 -8.58
CA HIS A 135 -22.24 -18.37 -7.43
C HIS A 135 -21.38 -18.73 -6.21
N ILE A 136 -20.81 -17.71 -5.54
CA ILE A 136 -20.08 -17.87 -4.27
C ILE A 136 -20.44 -16.75 -3.29
N GLU A 137 -20.27 -17.04 -2.00
CA GLU A 137 -20.35 -16.06 -0.92
C GLU A 137 -18.98 -15.90 -0.27
N VAL A 138 -18.58 -14.66 0.00
CA VAL A 138 -17.27 -14.34 0.60
C VAL A 138 -17.43 -13.24 1.62
N ALA A 139 -16.86 -13.43 2.82
CA ALA A 139 -16.82 -12.39 3.85
C ALA A 139 -15.94 -11.19 3.40
N GLY A 140 -16.53 -9.99 3.37
CA GLY A 140 -15.88 -8.76 2.91
C GLY A 140 -15.14 -7.97 3.98
N ASN A 141 -15.27 -8.37 5.24
CA ASN A 141 -14.76 -7.64 6.42
C ASN A 141 -13.29 -7.95 6.78
N ILE A 142 -12.58 -8.78 6.01
CA ILE A 142 -11.20 -9.17 6.31
C ILE A 142 -10.21 -8.54 5.33
N SER A 143 -10.41 -8.71 4.00
CA SER A 143 -9.49 -8.18 3.01
C SER A 143 -10.10 -8.08 1.62
N SER A 144 -10.14 -6.87 1.05
CA SER A 144 -10.52 -6.65 -0.36
C SER A 144 -9.58 -7.36 -1.36
N GLN A 145 -8.41 -7.82 -0.93
CA GLN A 145 -7.48 -8.57 -1.80
C GLN A 145 -8.04 -9.95 -2.17
N TYR A 146 -8.81 -10.60 -1.29
CA TYR A 146 -9.46 -11.88 -1.61
C TYR A 146 -10.49 -11.71 -2.71
N ILE A 147 -11.34 -10.69 -2.56
CA ILE A 147 -12.37 -10.33 -3.55
C ILE A 147 -11.70 -9.97 -4.88
N SER A 148 -10.70 -9.08 -4.86
CA SER A 148 -9.95 -8.69 -6.06
C SER A 148 -9.30 -9.89 -6.77
N ALA A 149 -8.75 -10.84 -6.03
CA ALA A 149 -8.12 -12.04 -6.59
C ALA A 149 -9.13 -12.92 -7.33
N LEU A 150 -10.30 -13.15 -6.72
CA LEU A 150 -11.40 -13.93 -7.32
C LEU A 150 -11.97 -13.22 -8.56
N LEU A 151 -12.18 -11.92 -8.49
CA LEU A 151 -12.71 -11.12 -9.60
C LEU A 151 -11.79 -11.18 -10.82
N MET A 152 -10.47 -11.00 -10.64
CA MET A 152 -9.53 -10.98 -11.78
C MET A 152 -9.52 -12.29 -12.56
N ILE A 153 -9.69 -13.45 -11.93
CA ILE A 153 -9.75 -14.72 -12.64
C ILE A 153 -11.14 -15.02 -13.21
N ALA A 154 -12.20 -14.34 -12.72
CA ALA A 154 -13.59 -14.64 -13.05
C ALA A 154 -13.92 -14.66 -14.56
N PRO A 155 -13.38 -13.75 -15.41
CA PRO A 155 -13.61 -13.81 -16.86
C PRO A 155 -13.09 -15.09 -17.53
N THR A 156 -12.15 -15.82 -16.90
CA THR A 156 -11.56 -17.06 -17.42
C THR A 156 -12.27 -18.34 -16.95
N LEU A 157 -13.21 -18.20 -16.01
CA LEU A 157 -14.00 -19.31 -15.50
C LEU A 157 -15.07 -19.70 -16.53
N ARG A 158 -15.46 -20.98 -16.57
CA ARG A 158 -16.42 -21.48 -17.57
C ARG A 158 -17.76 -20.77 -17.55
N ASN A 159 -18.28 -20.49 -16.34
CA ASN A 159 -19.59 -19.89 -16.13
C ASN A 159 -19.50 -18.45 -15.59
N GLY A 160 -18.32 -17.81 -15.65
CA GLY A 160 -18.10 -16.53 -14.99
C GLY A 160 -18.22 -16.64 -13.47
N LEU A 161 -18.57 -15.54 -12.80
CA LEU A 161 -18.68 -15.49 -11.34
C LEU A 161 -19.80 -14.54 -10.90
N GLN A 162 -20.68 -15.00 -10.01
CA GLN A 162 -21.52 -14.14 -9.21
C GLN A 162 -21.02 -14.21 -7.76
N LEU A 163 -20.47 -13.12 -7.27
CA LEU A 163 -19.85 -13.04 -5.95
C LEU A 163 -20.71 -12.19 -5.04
N HIS A 164 -21.30 -12.81 -4.02
CA HIS A 164 -22.02 -12.13 -2.95
C HIS A 164 -21.10 -11.87 -1.76
N ILE A 165 -21.03 -10.60 -1.30
CA ILE A 165 -20.17 -10.18 -0.21
C ILE A 165 -20.97 -10.12 1.07
N THR A 166 -20.61 -10.95 2.05
CA THR A 166 -21.22 -10.97 3.39
C THR A 166 -20.42 -10.12 4.37
N ASP A 167 -21.00 -9.84 5.55
CA ASP A 167 -20.37 -9.18 6.69
C ASP A 167 -19.82 -7.75 6.41
N GLY A 168 -20.39 -7.09 5.39
CA GLY A 168 -19.97 -5.75 4.97
C GLY A 168 -18.70 -5.74 4.14
N THR A 169 -18.43 -4.61 3.50
CA THR A 169 -17.29 -4.45 2.57
C THR A 169 -16.31 -3.41 3.10
N ILE A 170 -15.10 -3.84 3.46
CA ILE A 170 -14.00 -2.92 3.78
C ILE A 170 -13.14 -2.66 2.54
N SER A 171 -12.50 -1.49 2.51
CA SER A 171 -11.61 -1.12 1.39
C SER A 171 -12.29 -1.24 0.01
N ARG A 172 -13.57 -0.88 -0.08
CA ARG A 172 -14.38 -0.93 -1.32
C ARG A 172 -13.69 -0.26 -2.52
N PRO A 173 -12.99 0.88 -2.38
CA PRO A 173 -12.29 1.50 -3.50
C PRO A 173 -11.29 0.60 -4.22
N TYR A 174 -10.69 -0.38 -3.53
CA TYR A 174 -9.77 -1.35 -4.16
C TYR A 174 -10.50 -2.42 -4.97
N ILE A 175 -11.76 -2.75 -4.60
CA ILE A 175 -12.64 -3.62 -5.40
C ILE A 175 -13.07 -2.85 -6.65
N ASP A 176 -13.51 -1.60 -6.49
CA ASP A 176 -13.91 -0.72 -7.60
C ASP A 176 -12.75 -0.47 -8.58
N LEU A 177 -11.54 -0.28 -8.07
CA LEU A 177 -10.32 -0.22 -8.88
C LEU A 177 -10.12 -1.51 -9.68
N THR A 178 -10.34 -2.67 -9.08
CA THR A 178 -10.21 -3.96 -9.76
C THR A 178 -11.24 -4.09 -10.88
N LEU A 179 -12.50 -3.82 -10.61
CA LEU A 179 -13.58 -3.86 -11.60
C LEU A 179 -13.32 -2.87 -12.75
N TRP A 180 -12.88 -1.66 -12.42
CA TRP A 180 -12.52 -0.67 -13.43
C TRP A 180 -11.41 -1.18 -14.35
N MET A 181 -10.33 -1.73 -13.78
CA MET A 181 -9.22 -2.27 -14.58
C MET A 181 -9.65 -3.47 -15.44
N MET A 182 -10.47 -4.37 -14.89
CA MET A 182 -11.02 -5.49 -15.64
C MET A 182 -11.83 -5.02 -16.87
N ARG A 183 -12.67 -3.99 -16.71
CA ARG A 183 -13.42 -3.38 -17.81
C ARG A 183 -12.52 -2.71 -18.83
N GLU A 184 -11.44 -2.04 -18.39
CA GLU A 184 -10.43 -1.48 -19.29
C GLU A 184 -9.81 -2.58 -20.20
N TYR A 185 -9.65 -3.79 -19.71
CA TYR A 185 -9.18 -4.95 -20.49
C TYR A 185 -10.33 -5.76 -21.13
N GLY A 186 -11.53 -5.17 -21.24
CA GLY A 186 -12.66 -5.70 -21.99
C GLY A 186 -13.53 -6.72 -21.26
N ALA A 187 -13.30 -6.98 -19.97
CA ALA A 187 -14.18 -7.83 -19.19
C ALA A 187 -15.56 -7.18 -18.98
N ASP A 188 -16.58 -8.01 -18.85
CA ASP A 188 -17.93 -7.61 -18.48
C ASP A 188 -18.13 -7.90 -16.99
N ALA A 189 -17.89 -6.89 -16.17
CA ALA A 189 -17.81 -7.02 -14.71
C ALA A 189 -18.35 -5.74 -14.04
N ASP A 190 -19.35 -5.89 -13.18
CA ASP A 190 -19.90 -4.77 -12.41
C ASP A 190 -20.66 -5.24 -11.17
N TRP A 191 -20.96 -4.28 -10.29
CA TRP A 191 -21.92 -4.49 -9.22
C TRP A 191 -23.32 -4.72 -9.81
N SER A 192 -23.91 -5.86 -9.50
CA SER A 192 -25.29 -6.16 -9.88
C SER A 192 -26.28 -5.80 -8.77
N ASP A 193 -25.80 -5.66 -7.53
CA ASP A 193 -26.51 -5.19 -6.36
C ASP A 193 -25.55 -4.53 -5.37
N ALA A 194 -26.03 -4.04 -4.24
CA ALA A 194 -25.23 -3.37 -3.21
C ALA A 194 -24.02 -4.22 -2.74
N ASP A 195 -24.24 -5.52 -2.62
CA ASP A 195 -23.27 -6.49 -2.08
C ASP A 195 -22.95 -7.63 -3.05
N THR A 196 -23.40 -7.55 -4.30
CA THR A 196 -23.20 -8.63 -5.29
C THR A 196 -22.51 -8.08 -6.53
N ILE A 197 -21.46 -8.77 -6.97
CA ILE A 197 -20.73 -8.48 -8.19
C ILE A 197 -20.93 -9.62 -9.17
N THR A 198 -21.27 -9.28 -10.42
CA THR A 198 -21.41 -10.24 -11.51
C THR A 198 -20.31 -10.03 -12.54
N VAL A 199 -19.64 -11.11 -12.91
CA VAL A 199 -18.60 -11.14 -13.95
C VAL A 199 -18.97 -12.23 -14.95
N ASN A 200 -19.21 -11.82 -16.20
CA ASN A 200 -19.49 -12.77 -17.27
C ASN A 200 -18.22 -13.47 -17.77
N ALA A 201 -18.36 -14.71 -18.21
CA ALA A 201 -17.30 -15.49 -18.86
C ALA A 201 -16.95 -14.83 -20.21
N LYS A 202 -15.96 -13.95 -20.20
CA LYS A 202 -15.49 -13.22 -21.39
C LYS A 202 -13.99 -12.98 -21.27
N PRO A 203 -13.17 -13.61 -22.14
CA PRO A 203 -11.72 -13.43 -22.09
C PRO A 203 -11.29 -11.95 -22.15
N TYR A 204 -10.22 -11.63 -21.45
CA TYR A 204 -9.60 -10.31 -21.52
C TYR A 204 -9.05 -10.02 -22.93
N ALA A 205 -9.08 -8.75 -23.31
CA ALA A 205 -8.42 -8.25 -24.51
C ALA A 205 -7.07 -7.61 -24.13
N SER A 206 -6.03 -7.90 -24.90
CA SER A 206 -4.75 -7.22 -24.75
C SER A 206 -4.87 -5.75 -25.15
N ARG A 207 -4.24 -4.85 -24.37
CA ARG A 207 -4.23 -3.41 -24.66
C ARG A 207 -3.00 -2.72 -24.11
N GLU A 208 -2.67 -1.57 -24.67
CA GLU A 208 -1.73 -0.64 -24.04
C GLU A 208 -2.34 -0.03 -22.78
N TYR A 209 -1.60 -0.09 -21.69
CA TYR A 209 -1.98 0.51 -20.42
C TYR A 209 -0.77 1.14 -19.75
N THR A 210 -0.85 2.43 -19.39
CA THR A 210 0.19 3.14 -18.65
C THR A 210 -0.27 3.39 -17.23
N ILE A 211 0.52 2.92 -16.28
CA ILE A 211 0.21 2.99 -14.85
C ILE A 211 0.52 4.39 -14.33
N GLU A 212 -0.42 5.00 -13.62
CA GLU A 212 -0.23 6.27 -12.93
C GLU A 212 0.62 6.13 -11.67
N SER A 213 1.13 7.25 -11.16
CA SER A 213 1.89 7.30 -9.90
C SER A 213 1.03 6.95 -8.68
N ASP A 214 1.70 6.54 -7.60
CA ASP A 214 1.07 6.03 -6.39
C ASP A 214 0.61 7.14 -5.45
N TRP A 215 -0.71 7.25 -5.23
CA TRP A 215 -1.29 8.19 -4.29
C TRP A 215 -0.97 7.87 -2.83
N SER A 216 -0.72 6.59 -2.49
CA SER A 216 -0.25 6.23 -1.14
C SER A 216 1.14 6.80 -0.88
N ALA A 217 2.03 6.78 -1.89
CA ALA A 217 3.36 7.38 -1.79
C ALA A 217 3.29 8.92 -1.67
N ALA A 218 2.34 9.56 -2.35
CA ALA A 218 2.12 11.00 -2.23
C ALA A 218 1.77 11.43 -0.80
N ALA A 219 1.07 10.59 -0.01
CA ALA A 219 0.58 10.93 1.33
C ALA A 219 1.69 11.44 2.27
N TYR A 220 2.89 10.87 2.19
CA TYR A 220 4.02 11.28 3.02
C TYR A 220 4.54 12.69 2.69
N TRP A 221 4.42 13.12 1.44
CA TRP A 221 4.74 14.49 1.01
C TRP A 221 3.69 15.49 1.48
N TYR A 222 2.42 15.09 1.48
CA TYR A 222 1.35 15.89 2.10
C TYR A 222 1.61 16.06 3.60
N GLU A 223 2.02 15.00 4.29
CA GLU A 223 2.42 15.02 5.69
C GLU A 223 3.58 16.00 5.93
N MET A 224 4.66 15.91 5.12
CA MET A 224 5.80 16.82 5.22
C MET A 224 5.39 18.29 5.13
N LEU A 225 4.53 18.65 4.18
CA LEU A 225 4.04 20.02 4.02
C LEU A 225 3.09 20.44 5.14
N ALA A 226 2.22 19.55 5.60
CA ALA A 226 1.36 19.81 6.75
C ALA A 226 2.16 20.11 8.02
N LEU A 227 3.23 19.35 8.27
CA LEU A 227 4.12 19.55 9.43
C LEU A 227 5.00 20.79 9.29
N ARG A 228 5.48 21.10 8.09
CA ARG A 228 6.29 22.30 7.85
C ARG A 228 5.47 23.58 8.01
N GLY A 229 4.25 23.62 7.47
CA GLY A 229 3.26 24.66 7.73
C GLY A 229 3.65 26.08 7.32
N ASN A 230 4.60 26.26 6.37
CA ASN A 230 5.01 27.56 5.87
C ASN A 230 4.63 27.77 4.38
N ASP A 231 4.38 29.01 4.00
CA ASP A 231 3.92 29.36 2.65
C ASP A 231 5.03 29.25 1.58
N GLU A 232 6.27 29.05 1.99
CA GLU A 232 7.45 28.98 1.09
C GLU A 232 7.69 27.58 0.53
N SER A 233 7.05 26.56 1.12
CA SER A 233 7.24 25.16 0.73
C SER A 233 6.24 24.75 -0.34
N GLU A 234 6.76 24.13 -1.41
CA GLU A 234 5.97 23.55 -2.51
C GLU A 234 6.60 22.25 -3.00
N VAL A 235 5.80 21.21 -3.15
CA VAL A 235 6.21 19.98 -3.82
C VAL A 235 5.37 19.76 -5.07
N ARG A 236 6.02 19.37 -6.17
CA ARG A 236 5.39 19.06 -7.44
C ARG A 236 5.58 17.60 -7.78
N PHE A 237 4.53 16.99 -8.30
CA PHE A 237 4.53 15.61 -8.76
C PHE A 237 4.19 15.53 -10.24
N LYS A 238 4.79 14.51 -10.89
CA LYS A 238 4.40 14.04 -12.21
C LYS A 238 3.77 12.65 -12.09
N GLY A 239 2.80 12.36 -12.97
CA GLY A 239 2.22 11.02 -13.07
C GLY A 239 1.00 10.74 -12.21
N LEU A 240 0.55 11.67 -11.36
CA LEU A 240 -0.72 11.56 -10.62
C LEU A 240 -1.90 12.04 -11.49
N MET A 241 -3.06 11.39 -11.34
CA MET A 241 -4.31 11.80 -12.01
C MET A 241 -5.29 12.40 -11.00
N ASP A 242 -6.01 13.45 -11.41
CA ASP A 242 -7.07 14.05 -10.56
C ASP A 242 -8.24 13.08 -10.38
N ALA A 243 -8.71 12.48 -11.46
CA ALA A 243 -9.78 11.47 -11.45
C ALA A 243 -9.25 10.05 -11.22
N SER A 244 -8.21 9.89 -10.40
CA SER A 244 -7.62 8.59 -10.09
C SER A 244 -8.64 7.62 -9.49
N ARG A 245 -8.54 6.36 -9.88
CA ARG A 245 -9.31 5.25 -9.31
C ARG A 245 -8.65 4.65 -8.06
N GLN A 246 -7.46 5.12 -7.68
CA GLN A 246 -6.84 4.74 -6.42
C GLN A 246 -7.64 5.33 -5.25
N GLY A 247 -8.10 4.50 -4.31
CA GLY A 247 -8.82 4.96 -3.13
C GLY A 247 -8.05 6.02 -2.35
N ASP A 248 -6.73 5.86 -2.27
CA ASP A 248 -5.85 6.76 -1.54
C ASP A 248 -5.72 8.16 -2.16
N SER A 249 -6.29 8.42 -3.36
CA SER A 249 -6.37 9.76 -3.95
C SER A 249 -7.19 10.74 -3.09
N ILE A 250 -7.99 10.23 -2.16
CA ILE A 250 -8.73 11.03 -1.16
C ILE A 250 -7.79 11.80 -0.20
N VAL A 251 -6.51 11.44 -0.15
CA VAL A 251 -5.48 12.13 0.64
C VAL A 251 -5.48 13.64 0.41
N LYS A 252 -5.73 14.09 -0.82
CA LYS A 252 -5.81 15.52 -1.17
C LYS A 252 -6.92 16.24 -0.39
N TYR A 253 -8.04 15.58 -0.09
CA TYR A 253 -9.14 16.15 0.69
C TYR A 253 -8.87 16.09 2.19
N ILE A 254 -8.35 14.96 2.69
CA ILE A 254 -7.98 14.81 4.11
C ILE A 254 -6.94 15.88 4.48
N PHE A 255 -5.88 16.01 3.67
CA PHE A 255 -4.82 16.98 3.93
C PHE A 255 -5.20 18.42 3.61
N SER A 256 -6.26 18.66 2.83
CA SER A 256 -6.85 20.00 2.71
C SER A 256 -7.36 20.50 4.06
N LEU A 257 -7.94 19.61 4.89
CA LEU A 257 -8.33 19.93 6.27
C LEU A 257 -7.09 20.10 7.18
N LEU A 258 -5.99 19.46 6.85
CA LEU A 258 -4.74 19.51 7.61
C LEU A 258 -3.74 20.56 7.09
N GLY A 259 -4.18 21.49 6.24
CA GLY A 259 -3.39 22.63 5.82
C GLY A 259 -2.50 22.39 4.60
N VAL A 260 -2.92 21.56 3.64
CA VAL A 260 -2.21 21.39 2.36
C VAL A 260 -3.18 21.53 1.19
N LYS A 261 -2.93 22.49 0.31
CA LYS A 261 -3.69 22.68 -0.94
C LYS A 261 -3.08 21.89 -2.08
N THR A 262 -3.95 21.30 -2.91
CA THR A 262 -3.57 20.60 -4.14
C THR A 262 -4.03 21.38 -5.34
N LYS A 263 -3.18 21.52 -6.36
CA LYS A 263 -3.49 22.12 -7.64
C LYS A 263 -3.04 21.19 -8.76
N PHE A 264 -3.95 20.92 -9.70
CA PHE A 264 -3.65 20.22 -10.94
C PHE A 264 -3.44 21.23 -12.05
N SER A 265 -2.44 21.00 -12.89
CA SER A 265 -2.10 21.86 -14.04
C SER A 265 -1.80 20.96 -15.23
N GLU A 266 -2.66 21.05 -16.25
CA GLU A 266 -2.44 20.35 -17.50
C GLU A 266 -1.16 20.86 -18.18
N VAL A 267 -0.41 19.95 -18.78
CA VAL A 267 0.81 20.24 -19.52
C VAL A 267 0.63 19.71 -20.94
N GLU A 268 0.75 20.58 -21.92
CA GLU A 268 0.58 20.21 -23.32
C GLU A 268 1.58 19.12 -23.72
N GLY A 269 1.07 18.04 -24.32
CA GLY A 269 1.88 16.89 -24.75
C GLY A 269 2.23 15.88 -23.63
N GLU A 270 1.91 16.14 -22.37
CA GLU A 270 2.06 15.17 -21.29
C GLU A 270 0.73 14.42 -21.05
N ARG A 271 0.82 13.13 -20.78
CA ARG A 271 -0.34 12.26 -20.50
C ARG A 271 -0.98 12.57 -19.14
N PHE A 272 -0.17 12.97 -18.17
CA PHE A 272 -0.59 13.24 -16.80
C PHE A 272 -0.34 14.72 -16.45
N PRO A 273 -1.22 15.35 -15.66
CA PRO A 273 -0.99 16.71 -15.20
C PRO A 273 0.21 16.81 -14.26
N THR A 274 0.75 18.00 -14.13
CA THR A 274 1.63 18.32 -13.00
C THR A 274 0.75 18.66 -11.80
N VAL A 275 0.99 18.00 -10.68
CA VAL A 275 0.29 18.23 -9.42
C VAL A 275 1.20 18.99 -8.49
N SER A 276 0.79 20.17 -8.02
CA SER A 276 1.51 20.90 -6.99
C SER A 276 0.74 20.90 -5.67
N ILE A 277 1.47 20.68 -4.58
CA ILE A 277 0.95 20.77 -3.22
C ILE A 277 1.70 21.86 -2.45
N LYS A 278 0.96 22.66 -1.68
CA LYS A 278 1.48 23.78 -0.88
C LYS A 278 0.82 23.81 0.50
N SER A 279 1.59 24.21 1.50
CA SER A 279 1.03 24.48 2.83
C SER A 279 0.08 25.69 2.79
N HIS A 280 -0.91 25.67 3.65
CA HIS A 280 -1.75 26.83 3.96
C HIS A 280 -2.14 26.83 5.44
N PRO A 281 -2.54 27.96 6.02
CA PRO A 281 -2.98 28.02 7.41
C PRO A 281 -4.11 27.03 7.69
N CYS A 282 -3.97 26.30 8.78
CA CYS A 282 -4.96 25.36 9.30
C CYS A 282 -5.09 25.53 10.80
N MET A 283 -6.33 25.66 11.29
CA MET A 283 -6.66 25.79 12.70
C MET A 283 -7.68 24.72 13.14
N LEU A 284 -7.53 23.51 12.63
CA LEU A 284 -8.41 22.40 12.98
C LEU A 284 -8.07 21.90 14.40
N PRO A 285 -8.98 21.98 15.39
CA PRO A 285 -8.70 21.52 16.76
C PRO A 285 -8.83 20.00 16.88
N ARG A 286 -9.69 19.39 16.06
CA ARG A 286 -10.00 17.96 16.09
C ARG A 286 -10.39 17.45 14.71
N LEU A 287 -9.99 16.20 14.40
CA LEU A 287 -10.37 15.45 13.21
C LEU A 287 -10.93 14.09 13.63
N ASP A 288 -12.18 13.80 13.26
CA ASP A 288 -12.76 12.46 13.36
C ASP A 288 -12.92 11.91 11.95
N TYR A 289 -12.45 10.67 11.70
CA TYR A 289 -12.45 10.08 10.37
C TYR A 289 -12.59 8.55 10.42
N ASP A 290 -13.31 7.99 9.43
CA ASP A 290 -13.42 6.55 9.23
C ASP A 290 -12.49 6.09 8.09
N PHE A 291 -11.48 5.29 8.44
CA PHE A 291 -10.50 4.75 7.51
C PHE A 291 -10.87 3.38 6.91
N SER A 292 -12.08 2.87 7.13
CA SER A 292 -12.50 1.56 6.63
C SER A 292 -12.33 1.42 5.11
N SER A 293 -12.49 2.51 4.35
CA SER A 293 -12.28 2.55 2.90
C SER A 293 -10.81 2.73 2.46
N VAL A 294 -9.98 3.42 3.27
CA VAL A 294 -8.60 3.79 2.94
C VAL A 294 -7.63 3.60 4.11
N PRO A 295 -7.55 2.40 4.68
CA PRO A 295 -6.81 2.14 5.91
C PRO A 295 -5.31 2.43 5.79
N ASP A 296 -4.76 2.39 4.57
CA ASP A 296 -3.35 2.65 4.32
C ASP A 296 -2.95 4.13 4.47
N LEU A 297 -3.92 5.06 4.51
CA LEU A 297 -3.69 6.47 4.81
C LEU A 297 -3.70 6.79 6.32
N ALA A 298 -4.09 5.85 7.17
CA ALA A 298 -4.21 6.11 8.60
C ALA A 298 -2.88 6.52 9.24
N GLN A 299 -1.76 5.85 8.89
CA GLN A 299 -0.46 6.11 9.51
C GLN A 299 0.04 7.55 9.30
N PRO A 300 0.16 8.09 8.08
CA PRO A 300 0.58 9.48 7.89
C PRO A 300 -0.39 10.48 8.51
N VAL A 301 -1.71 10.21 8.50
CA VAL A 301 -2.70 11.13 9.11
C VAL A 301 -2.61 11.12 10.63
N VAL A 302 -2.44 9.95 11.26
CA VAL A 302 -2.25 9.81 12.72
C VAL A 302 -1.01 10.58 13.17
N VAL A 303 0.13 10.37 12.50
CA VAL A 303 1.38 11.06 12.85
C VAL A 303 1.24 12.56 12.64
N THR A 304 0.68 13.01 11.50
CA THR A 304 0.42 14.43 11.24
C THR A 304 -0.43 15.07 12.33
N CYS A 305 -1.57 14.46 12.67
CA CYS A 305 -2.48 15.03 13.67
C CYS A 305 -1.83 15.11 15.05
N ALA A 306 -1.15 14.05 15.51
CA ALA A 306 -0.43 14.03 16.77
C ALA A 306 0.62 15.16 16.83
N LEU A 307 1.49 15.25 15.83
CA LEU A 307 2.59 16.22 15.80
C LEU A 307 2.10 17.67 15.66
N ARG A 308 0.94 17.88 15.04
CA ARG A 308 0.31 19.22 14.95
C ARG A 308 -0.55 19.58 16.15
N GLY A 309 -0.72 18.70 17.11
CA GLY A 309 -1.57 18.95 18.27
C GLY A 309 -3.07 18.88 17.95
N ILE A 310 -3.47 18.25 16.85
CA ILE A 310 -4.86 18.07 16.44
C ILE A 310 -5.41 16.80 17.10
N GLN A 311 -6.37 16.94 18.00
CA GLN A 311 -7.03 15.80 18.63
C GLN A 311 -7.76 14.96 17.57
N PHE A 312 -7.88 13.67 17.78
CA PHE A 312 -8.55 12.82 16.79
C PHE A 312 -9.22 11.58 17.40
N ARG A 313 -10.22 11.07 16.66
CA ARG A 313 -10.80 9.75 16.82
C ARG A 313 -10.95 9.11 15.43
N PHE A 314 -10.14 8.09 15.17
CA PHE A 314 -10.09 7.39 13.88
C PHE A 314 -10.63 5.98 14.03
N THR A 315 -11.64 5.64 13.23
CA THR A 315 -12.31 4.34 13.20
C THR A 315 -11.97 3.55 11.95
N GLY A 316 -12.44 2.30 11.84
CA GLY A 316 -12.24 1.45 10.66
C GLY A 316 -10.81 0.90 10.54
N LEU A 317 -10.10 0.75 11.66
CA LEU A 317 -8.68 0.38 11.70
C LEU A 317 -8.42 -1.10 12.00
N ALA A 318 -9.44 -1.92 12.23
CA ALA A 318 -9.27 -3.32 12.64
C ALA A 318 -8.32 -4.11 11.75
N THR A 319 -8.36 -3.87 10.43
CA THR A 319 -7.50 -4.57 9.46
C THR A 319 -6.01 -4.23 9.59
N LEU A 320 -5.65 -3.13 10.24
CA LEU A 320 -4.26 -2.73 10.44
C LEU A 320 -3.51 -3.66 11.40
N ARG A 321 -4.22 -4.45 12.21
CA ARG A 321 -3.61 -5.42 13.14
C ARG A 321 -3.05 -6.66 12.46
N ILE A 322 -3.60 -7.02 11.30
CA ILE A 322 -3.24 -8.25 10.55
C ILE A 322 -2.40 -7.99 9.30
N LYS A 323 -1.84 -6.78 9.19
CA LYS A 323 -0.92 -6.40 8.12
C LYS A 323 0.51 -6.97 8.37
N GLU A 324 1.51 -6.35 7.79
CA GLU A 324 2.93 -6.69 7.97
C GLU A 324 3.32 -6.72 9.44
N THR A 325 2.78 -5.79 10.23
CA THR A 325 2.83 -5.75 11.69
C THR A 325 1.45 -5.37 12.25
N ASP A 326 1.26 -5.39 13.57
CA ASP A 326 0.15 -4.66 14.21
C ASP A 326 0.47 -3.16 14.17
N ARG A 327 -0.04 -2.48 13.13
CA ARG A 327 0.23 -1.06 12.88
C ARG A 327 -0.35 -0.15 13.97
N ILE A 328 -1.43 -0.57 14.64
CA ILE A 328 -2.03 0.20 15.74
C ILE A 328 -1.08 0.21 16.93
N GLU A 329 -0.61 -0.95 17.36
CA GLU A 329 0.35 -1.03 18.46
C GLU A 329 1.69 -0.37 18.14
N ALA A 330 2.17 -0.50 16.89
CA ALA A 330 3.37 0.19 16.42
C ALA A 330 3.21 1.72 16.52
N LEU A 331 2.10 2.30 16.00
CA LEU A 331 1.82 3.74 16.11
C LEU A 331 1.79 4.22 17.56
N LYS A 332 1.11 3.49 18.45
CA LYS A 332 1.04 3.83 19.89
C LYS A 332 2.43 3.86 20.53
N ARG A 333 3.26 2.84 20.25
CA ARG A 333 4.60 2.73 20.82
C ARG A 333 5.52 3.83 20.32
N GLU A 334 5.53 4.06 19.01
CA GLU A 334 6.47 4.99 18.41
C GLU A 334 6.09 6.46 18.69
N LEU A 335 4.81 6.81 18.68
CA LEU A 335 4.35 8.13 19.09
C LEU A 335 4.57 8.40 20.59
N ARG A 336 4.53 7.36 21.44
CA ARG A 336 4.88 7.50 22.84
C ARG A 336 6.35 7.89 23.05
N LYS A 337 7.28 7.39 22.24
CA LYS A 337 8.69 7.82 22.26
C LYS A 337 8.83 9.31 21.97
N LEU A 338 7.91 9.88 21.18
CA LEU A 338 7.85 11.30 20.83
C LEU A 338 6.98 12.12 21.81
N GLY A 339 6.46 11.51 22.88
CA GLY A 339 5.70 12.18 23.94
C GLY A 339 4.19 12.22 23.71
N TYR A 340 3.61 11.42 22.80
CA TYR A 340 2.17 11.37 22.53
C TYR A 340 1.57 10.05 23.01
N VAL A 341 0.51 10.11 23.82
CA VAL A 341 -0.14 8.93 24.40
C VAL A 341 -1.46 8.66 23.71
N LEU A 342 -1.48 7.68 22.82
CA LEU A 342 -2.66 7.25 22.09
C LEU A 342 -3.38 6.13 22.83
N ARG A 343 -4.72 6.10 22.71
CA ARG A 343 -5.57 5.03 23.21
C ARG A 343 -6.19 4.25 22.07
N ASP A 344 -6.33 2.96 22.29
CA ASP A 344 -7.03 2.03 21.41
C ASP A 344 -8.39 1.71 22.04
N GLU A 345 -9.47 1.83 21.25
CA GLU A 345 -10.83 1.47 21.67
C GLU A 345 -11.31 0.29 20.80
N ASN A 346 -11.64 -0.81 21.46
CA ASN A 346 -12.24 -2.02 20.84
C ASN A 346 -11.43 -2.65 19.69
N GLY A 347 -10.12 -2.39 19.60
CA GLY A 347 -9.26 -2.95 18.56
C GLY A 347 -9.46 -2.41 17.14
N ASP A 348 -10.32 -1.43 16.96
CA ASP A 348 -10.71 -0.84 15.68
C ASP A 348 -10.54 0.67 15.63
N THR A 349 -10.40 1.33 16.76
CA THR A 349 -10.44 2.79 16.86
C THR A 349 -9.21 3.31 17.60
N LEU A 350 -8.53 4.28 17.02
CA LEU A 350 -7.39 4.97 17.62
C LEU A 350 -7.77 6.40 18.00
N VAL A 351 -7.46 6.80 19.23
CA VAL A 351 -7.85 8.09 19.80
C VAL A 351 -6.63 8.80 20.38
N TRP A 352 -6.53 10.09 20.11
CA TRP A 352 -5.65 10.99 20.83
C TRP A 352 -6.43 12.22 21.28
N ASP A 353 -6.48 12.46 22.58
CA ASP A 353 -7.25 13.54 23.24
C ASP A 353 -6.35 14.69 23.72
N GLY A 354 -5.10 14.73 23.27
CA GLY A 354 -4.11 15.70 23.72
C GLY A 354 -3.21 15.19 24.85
N THR A 355 -3.42 13.97 25.37
CA THR A 355 -2.59 13.40 26.43
C THR A 355 -1.14 13.27 26.00
N ARG A 356 -0.21 13.76 26.84
CA ARG A 356 1.23 13.76 26.61
C ARG A 356 1.97 13.00 27.70
N CYS A 357 3.19 12.58 27.39
CA CYS A 357 4.17 12.06 28.35
C CYS A 357 5.54 12.67 28.09
N GLU A 358 6.51 12.43 28.96
CA GLU A 358 7.90 12.82 28.71
C GLU A 358 8.45 12.04 27.51
N PRO A 359 8.99 12.71 26.47
CA PRO A 359 9.53 12.04 25.29
C PRO A 359 10.88 11.38 25.62
N THR A 360 11.08 10.14 25.19
CA THR A 360 12.38 9.44 25.33
C THR A 360 13.31 9.74 24.16
N LEU A 361 12.76 10.08 23.01
CA LEU A 361 13.48 10.32 21.74
C LEU A 361 14.37 9.13 21.33
N GLU A 362 13.98 7.93 21.73
CA GLU A 362 14.59 6.69 21.23
C GLU A 362 14.39 6.56 19.72
N PRO A 363 15.25 5.81 19.02
CA PRO A 363 15.05 5.55 17.61
C PRO A 363 13.67 4.95 17.33
N ILE A 364 13.06 5.38 16.22
CA ILE A 364 11.81 4.82 15.72
C ILE A 364 12.07 3.43 15.14
N ASP A 365 11.34 2.43 15.61
CA ASP A 365 11.36 1.08 15.06
C ASP A 365 10.35 0.93 13.93
N THR A 366 10.75 0.26 12.87
CA THR A 366 9.91 0.09 11.67
C THR A 366 9.09 -1.18 11.67
N TYR A 367 9.44 -2.16 12.50
CA TYR A 367 8.70 -3.44 12.61
C TYR A 367 8.58 -4.18 11.26
N ASP A 368 9.61 -4.11 10.41
CA ASP A 368 9.60 -4.64 9.04
C ASP A 368 8.42 -4.09 8.19
N GLU A 369 8.00 -2.86 8.49
CA GLU A 369 6.85 -2.19 7.88
C GLU A 369 7.25 -0.85 7.25
N HIS A 370 7.22 -0.79 5.92
CA HIS A 370 7.62 0.36 5.13
C HIS A 370 6.83 1.64 5.47
N ARG A 371 5.53 1.51 5.78
CA ARG A 371 4.69 2.67 6.11
C ARG A 371 5.06 3.29 7.46
N MET A 372 5.61 2.50 8.40
CA MET A 372 6.15 3.06 9.66
C MET A 372 7.36 3.94 9.37
N ALA A 373 8.32 3.46 8.56
CA ALA A 373 9.48 4.27 8.19
C ALA A 373 9.06 5.58 7.51
N MET A 374 8.15 5.49 6.54
CA MET A 374 7.75 6.65 5.71
C MET A 374 6.87 7.65 6.48
N ALA A 375 6.00 7.20 7.37
CA ALA A 375 5.14 8.08 8.17
C ALA A 375 5.90 8.74 9.33
N PHE A 376 6.96 8.12 9.86
CA PHE A 376 7.72 8.75 10.94
C PHE A 376 8.90 9.60 10.44
N ALA A 377 9.40 9.40 9.22
CA ALA A 377 10.49 10.23 8.68
C ALA A 377 10.15 11.74 8.66
N PRO A 378 8.94 12.18 8.28
CA PRO A 378 8.52 13.58 8.36
C PRO A 378 8.54 14.17 9.77
N ALA A 379 8.49 13.34 10.82
CA ALA A 379 8.59 13.81 12.20
C ALA A 379 9.92 14.52 12.51
N ALA A 380 10.96 14.32 11.68
CA ALA A 380 12.22 15.08 11.75
C ALA A 380 12.01 16.59 11.59
N ILE A 381 10.90 17.05 11.05
CA ILE A 381 10.52 18.47 10.96
C ILE A 381 10.28 19.06 12.37
N VAL A 382 9.71 18.25 13.26
CA VAL A 382 9.39 18.62 14.66
C VAL A 382 10.51 18.21 15.60
N PHE A 383 11.18 17.09 15.31
CA PHE A 383 12.25 16.50 16.13
C PHE A 383 13.55 16.38 15.28
N PRO A 384 14.33 17.47 15.14
CA PRO A 384 15.56 17.44 14.37
C PRO A 384 16.53 16.35 14.86
N GLY A 385 17.11 15.59 13.95
CA GLY A 385 17.98 14.47 14.30
C GLY A 385 17.22 13.20 14.67
N LEU A 386 15.95 13.08 14.27
CA LEU A 386 15.16 11.86 14.44
C LEU A 386 15.90 10.64 13.86
N ARG A 387 15.91 9.55 14.59
CA ARG A 387 16.56 8.30 14.17
C ARG A 387 15.52 7.25 13.83
N ILE A 388 15.76 6.52 12.73
CA ILE A 388 14.88 5.42 12.25
C ILE A 388 15.73 4.16 12.10
N ASN A 389 15.30 3.08 12.73
CA ASN A 389 15.88 1.75 12.59
C ASN A 389 15.35 1.10 11.32
N GLU A 390 16.19 0.24 10.69
CA GLU A 390 15.84 -0.57 9.51
C GLU A 390 15.19 0.23 8.38
N PRO A 391 15.81 1.35 7.94
CA PRO A 391 15.22 2.26 6.95
C PRO A 391 15.03 1.64 5.56
N GLN A 392 15.70 0.51 5.26
CA GLN A 392 15.61 -0.21 3.98
C GLN A 392 14.21 -0.78 3.71
N VAL A 393 13.34 -0.92 4.71
CA VAL A 393 11.97 -1.46 4.55
C VAL A 393 11.11 -0.68 3.53
N VAL A 394 11.51 0.54 3.17
CA VAL A 394 10.79 1.37 2.19
C VAL A 394 10.79 0.77 0.77
N THR A 395 11.76 -0.11 0.45
CA THR A 395 11.86 -0.78 -0.87
C THR A 395 10.60 -1.56 -1.23
N LYS A 396 9.83 -1.96 -0.24
CA LYS A 396 8.57 -2.69 -0.41
C LYS A 396 7.50 -1.93 -1.20
N SER A 397 7.55 -0.57 -1.22
CA SER A 397 6.58 0.23 -1.97
C SER A 397 7.13 1.53 -2.55
N TYR A 398 8.25 2.06 -2.02
CA TYR A 398 8.84 3.32 -2.46
C TYR A 398 10.36 3.25 -2.33
N PRO A 399 11.05 2.51 -3.22
CA PRO A 399 12.50 2.29 -3.12
C PRO A 399 13.33 3.58 -3.05
N GLN A 400 12.93 4.63 -3.80
CA GLN A 400 13.64 5.91 -3.89
C GLN A 400 13.26 6.91 -2.79
N TYR A 401 12.52 6.51 -1.75
CA TYR A 401 11.99 7.43 -0.74
C TYR A 401 13.05 8.31 -0.08
N TRP A 402 14.15 7.71 0.35
CA TRP A 402 15.24 8.44 1.01
C TRP A 402 15.99 9.37 0.07
N GLU A 403 16.21 8.98 -1.18
CA GLU A 403 16.82 9.80 -2.21
C GLU A 403 15.94 11.00 -2.55
N ASP A 404 14.62 10.79 -2.65
CA ASP A 404 13.68 11.86 -2.92
C ASP A 404 13.58 12.84 -1.74
N MET A 405 13.65 12.36 -0.50
CA MET A 405 13.78 13.23 0.68
C MET A 405 15.05 14.09 0.60
N GLN A 406 16.19 13.52 0.20
CA GLN A 406 17.45 14.26 0.02
C GLN A 406 17.32 15.32 -1.09
N LYS A 407 16.67 15.00 -2.22
CA LYS A 407 16.35 15.98 -3.28
C LYS A 407 15.48 17.13 -2.77
N ALA A 408 14.63 16.89 -1.79
CA ALA A 408 13.77 17.88 -1.14
C ALA A 408 14.51 18.67 -0.02
N GLY A 409 15.81 18.40 0.18
CA GLY A 409 16.66 19.13 1.11
C GLY A 409 16.81 18.49 2.49
N PHE A 410 16.25 17.30 2.73
CA PHE A 410 16.48 16.60 3.99
C PHE A 410 17.91 16.04 4.03
N GLU A 411 18.55 16.15 5.18
CA GLU A 411 19.78 15.41 5.45
C GLU A 411 19.43 14.02 5.99
N VAL A 412 19.84 12.97 5.29
CA VAL A 412 19.67 11.58 5.68
C VAL A 412 21.04 10.95 5.82
N LYS A 413 21.46 10.66 7.06
CA LYS A 413 22.79 10.11 7.39
C LYS A 413 22.65 8.69 7.91
N GLY A 414 23.31 7.73 7.24
CA GLY A 414 23.36 6.34 7.69
C GLY A 414 24.38 6.14 8.81
N CYS A 415 23.96 5.38 9.84
CA CYS A 415 24.86 4.85 10.86
C CYS A 415 24.84 3.33 10.79
N CYS A 416 25.98 2.68 10.54
CA CYS A 416 26.11 1.25 10.72
C CYS A 416 26.27 0.99 12.22
N CYS A 417 25.24 0.49 12.90
CA CYS A 417 25.34 0.05 14.28
C CYS A 417 26.11 -1.29 14.33
N GLY A 418 27.40 -1.21 14.64
CA GLY A 418 28.29 -2.36 14.83
C GLY A 418 29.74 -1.89 14.80
N GLU A 419 30.33 -1.68 16.00
CA GLU A 419 31.69 -1.23 16.31
C GLU A 419 31.93 0.27 16.29
N MET A 420 32.23 0.81 17.48
CA MET A 420 32.92 2.07 17.62
C MET A 420 34.33 1.95 17.01
N VAL A 421 34.47 2.17 15.73
CA VAL A 421 35.75 2.44 15.11
C VAL A 421 35.85 3.95 14.96
N LYS A 422 36.72 4.56 15.76
CA LYS A 422 37.16 5.94 15.59
C LYS A 422 37.67 6.12 14.16
N GLY A 423 36.97 6.92 13.37
CA GLY A 423 37.46 7.41 12.10
C GLY A 423 36.76 6.84 10.85
N CYS A 424 35.48 7.09 10.68
CA CYS A 424 34.84 6.96 9.38
C CYS A 424 34.34 8.35 8.94
N CYS A 425 35.24 9.08 8.26
CA CYS A 425 34.85 10.22 7.43
C CYS A 425 34.21 9.67 6.16
N CYS A 426 33.04 10.21 5.85
CA CYS A 426 32.26 9.96 4.65
C CYS A 426 33.09 10.20 3.38
N GLY A 427 33.02 9.27 2.46
CA GLY A 427 33.53 9.40 1.10
C GLY A 427 33.62 8.04 0.44
N GLU A 428 32.58 7.74 -0.30
CA GLU A 428 32.54 7.01 -1.55
C GLU A 428 31.30 6.12 -1.66
N MET A 429 30.43 6.52 -2.58
CA MET A 429 29.34 5.69 -3.05
C MET A 429 29.91 4.46 -3.76
N VAL A 430 29.59 3.28 -3.28
CA VAL A 430 29.75 2.06 -4.06
C VAL A 430 28.50 1.91 -4.92
N ARG A 431 28.67 2.04 -6.23
CA ARG A 431 27.68 1.65 -7.24
C ARG A 431 27.65 0.11 -7.32
N TRP A 432 26.48 -0.44 -7.21
CA TRP A 432 26.15 -1.77 -7.74
C TRP A 432 25.07 -1.64 -8.81
#